data_58947c2798472a4e16bc3b1e33cb572c
#
_entry.id   58947c2798472a4e16bc3b1e33cb572c
#
_cell.length_a   1.000
_cell.length_b   1.000
_cell.length_c   1.000
_cell.angle_alpha   90.00
_cell.angle_beta   90.00
_cell.angle_gamma   90.00
#
_symmetry.space_group_name_H-M   'P 1'
#
loop_
_entity.id
_entity.type
_entity.pdbx_description
1 polymer ?
#
loop_
_entity_poly.entity_id
_entity_poly.type
_entity_poly.pdbx_seq_one_letter_code
_entity_poly.pdbx_strand_id
1 'polypeptide(L)'
;MYSLYELKAAQTAMLMIRKYAIDKSSSHLLKTWAKPYEDFVYQQDRNAHEFLARDSKKNDITNDLVANKSLTNSTDLMSKMVRLIKEEFHHFEQVLQIMTARGIDYSNIRAGRYAKQLIIHMRTHEPLTLIDKLIIGAFIEARSCERFAKLAPHLDDELAKFYTSLLRSEARHFQDYLALAEDIAGEDISERIDYFRNKEMELILTEDSEFRFHSGLPPQ
;
A
#
# COMPACT_ATOMS: atom_id res chain seq x y z
N MET A 1 -8.96 7.64 -9.37
CA MET A 1 -7.52 7.98 -9.39
C MET A 1 -6.73 7.32 -8.27
N TYR A 2 -7.25 7.29 -7.06
CA TYR A 2 -6.59 6.72 -5.86
C TYR A 2 -6.55 5.18 -5.85
N SER A 3 -7.54 4.49 -6.38
CA SER A 3 -7.68 3.03 -6.32
C SER A 3 -6.49 2.21 -6.87
N LEU A 4 -5.70 2.75 -7.81
CA LEU A 4 -4.48 2.06 -8.28
C LEU A 4 -3.39 2.01 -7.19
N TYR A 5 -3.31 3.01 -6.32
CA TYR A 5 -2.34 3.03 -5.22
C TYR A 5 -2.67 1.93 -4.20
N GLU A 6 -3.94 1.74 -3.86
CA GLU A 6 -4.43 0.69 -2.98
C GLU A 6 -4.04 -0.71 -3.50
N LEU A 7 -4.28 -0.98 -4.80
CA LEU A 7 -3.83 -2.23 -5.40
C LEU A 7 -2.31 -2.39 -5.33
N LYS A 8 -1.54 -1.32 -5.53
CA LYS A 8 -0.07 -1.36 -5.45
C LYS A 8 0.44 -1.61 -4.04
N ALA A 9 -0.19 -1.03 -3.02
CA ALA A 9 0.11 -1.29 -1.62
C ALA A 9 -0.16 -2.77 -1.29
N ALA A 10 -1.34 -3.30 -1.65
CA ALA A 10 -1.67 -4.71 -1.48
C ALA A 10 -0.67 -5.64 -2.20
N GLN A 11 -0.33 -5.37 -3.47
CA GLN A 11 0.66 -6.15 -4.23
C GLN A 11 2.05 -6.14 -3.58
N THR A 12 2.47 -4.99 -3.04
CA THR A 12 3.76 -4.86 -2.34
C THR A 12 3.77 -5.69 -1.07
N ALA A 13 2.70 -5.63 -0.26
CA ALA A 13 2.54 -6.47 0.92
C ALA A 13 2.53 -7.97 0.56
N MET A 14 1.83 -8.38 -0.51
CA MET A 14 1.84 -9.75 -1.01
C MET A 14 3.23 -10.23 -1.43
N LEU A 15 4.02 -9.37 -2.07
CA LEU A 15 5.41 -9.70 -2.41
C LEU A 15 6.27 -9.91 -1.17
N MET A 16 6.07 -9.10 -0.12
CA MET A 16 6.79 -9.25 1.15
C MET A 16 6.43 -10.56 1.83
N ILE A 17 5.15 -10.85 2.05
CA ILE A 17 4.78 -12.11 2.72
C ILE A 17 5.16 -13.35 1.90
N ARG A 18 5.06 -13.30 0.57
CA ARG A 18 5.49 -14.38 -0.30
C ARG A 18 6.98 -14.70 -0.16
N LYS A 19 7.81 -13.66 -0.01
CA LYS A 19 9.26 -13.82 0.07
C LYS A 19 9.74 -14.15 1.48
N TYR A 20 9.11 -13.57 2.51
CA TYR A 20 9.66 -13.53 3.86
C TYR A 20 8.79 -14.18 4.95
N ALA A 21 7.53 -14.54 4.66
CA ALA A 21 6.62 -14.93 5.73
C ALA A 21 5.84 -16.23 5.50
N ILE A 22 5.52 -16.58 4.26
CA ILE A 22 4.69 -17.78 4.00
C ILE A 22 5.49 -18.93 3.40
N ASP A 23 4.96 -20.13 3.60
CA ASP A 23 5.46 -21.32 2.91
C ASP A 23 5.17 -21.26 1.40
N LYS A 24 6.08 -21.82 0.60
CA LYS A 24 5.95 -21.84 -0.86
C LYS A 24 4.68 -22.54 -1.34
N SER A 25 4.20 -23.54 -0.59
CA SER A 25 2.98 -24.29 -0.92
C SER A 25 1.73 -23.42 -0.95
N SER A 26 1.65 -22.38 -0.09
CA SER A 26 0.50 -21.47 0.00
C SER A 26 0.65 -20.19 -0.85
N SER A 27 1.80 -19.99 -1.51
CA SER A 27 2.05 -18.76 -2.26
C SER A 27 1.11 -18.52 -3.46
N HIS A 28 0.52 -19.59 -4.01
CA HIS A 28 -0.46 -19.50 -5.09
C HIS A 28 -1.76 -18.81 -4.65
N LEU A 29 -2.12 -18.90 -3.35
CA LEU A 29 -3.33 -18.29 -2.78
C LEU A 29 -3.30 -16.76 -2.91
N LEU A 30 -2.12 -16.15 -2.76
CA LEU A 30 -1.97 -14.70 -2.94
C LEU A 30 -2.29 -14.26 -4.37
N LYS A 31 -1.90 -15.05 -5.38
CA LYS A 31 -2.24 -14.77 -6.78
C LYS A 31 -3.74 -14.90 -7.02
N THR A 32 -4.35 -15.94 -6.47
CA THR A 32 -5.80 -16.15 -6.55
C THR A 32 -6.55 -14.98 -5.92
N TRP A 33 -6.06 -14.48 -4.80
CA TRP A 33 -6.66 -13.34 -4.09
C TRP A 33 -6.55 -12.02 -4.86
N ALA A 34 -5.37 -11.74 -5.45
CA ALA A 34 -5.13 -10.52 -6.22
C ALA A 34 -5.83 -10.52 -7.58
N LYS A 35 -6.05 -11.71 -8.17
CA LYS A 35 -6.46 -11.86 -9.56
C LYS A 35 -7.70 -11.03 -9.97
N PRO A 36 -8.82 -10.99 -9.23
CA PRO A 36 -9.98 -10.19 -9.64
C PRO A 36 -9.67 -8.70 -9.76
N TYR A 37 -8.81 -8.17 -8.88
CA TYR A 37 -8.40 -6.77 -8.88
C TYR A 37 -7.42 -6.47 -10.03
N GLU A 38 -6.47 -7.37 -10.25
CA GLU A 38 -5.52 -7.28 -11.36
C GLU A 38 -6.23 -7.38 -12.71
N ASP A 39 -7.16 -8.31 -12.86
CA ASP A 39 -7.96 -8.45 -14.07
C ASP A 39 -8.74 -7.14 -14.33
N PHE A 40 -9.41 -6.58 -13.34
CA PHE A 40 -10.12 -5.31 -13.49
C PHE A 40 -9.17 -4.17 -13.89
N VAL A 41 -8.02 -4.02 -13.24
CA VAL A 41 -7.11 -2.89 -13.46
C VAL A 41 -6.39 -2.98 -14.81
N TYR A 42 -6.01 -4.20 -15.25
CA TYR A 42 -5.15 -4.38 -16.42
C TYR A 42 -5.89 -4.81 -17.69
N GLN A 43 -7.18 -5.13 -17.62
CA GLN A 43 -8.00 -5.38 -18.81
C GLN A 43 -8.42 -4.09 -19.54
N GLN A 44 -8.69 -4.19 -20.83
CA GLN A 44 -9.15 -3.05 -21.64
C GLN A 44 -10.65 -2.77 -21.42
N ASP A 45 -11.48 -3.82 -21.43
CA ASP A 45 -12.93 -3.72 -21.27
C ASP A 45 -13.33 -3.90 -19.81
N ARG A 46 -13.27 -2.80 -19.05
CA ARG A 46 -13.55 -2.79 -17.62
C ARG A 46 -15.01 -2.51 -17.36
N ASN A 47 -15.63 -3.34 -16.52
CA ASN A 47 -16.98 -3.10 -16.02
C ASN A 47 -16.96 -2.97 -14.49
N ALA A 48 -17.02 -1.73 -13.99
CA ALA A 48 -16.99 -1.44 -12.55
C ALA A 48 -18.21 -2.03 -11.83
N HIS A 49 -19.39 -2.00 -12.43
CA HIS A 49 -20.61 -2.58 -11.84
C HIS A 49 -20.49 -4.10 -11.68
N GLU A 50 -20.00 -4.80 -12.71
CA GLU A 50 -19.78 -6.23 -12.66
C GLU A 50 -18.71 -6.61 -11.61
N PHE A 51 -17.62 -5.87 -11.59
CA PHE A 51 -16.56 -6.06 -10.60
C PHE A 51 -17.09 -5.88 -9.17
N LEU A 52 -17.88 -4.83 -8.90
CA LEU A 52 -18.43 -4.54 -7.57
C LEU A 52 -19.54 -5.52 -7.16
N ALA A 53 -20.28 -6.06 -8.13
CA ALA A 53 -21.37 -7.03 -7.89
C ALA A 53 -20.87 -8.48 -7.69
N ARG A 54 -19.57 -8.74 -7.91
CA ARG A 54 -19.04 -10.12 -7.77
C ARG A 54 -19.20 -10.63 -6.35
N ASP A 55 -19.58 -11.89 -6.23
CA ASP A 55 -19.56 -12.62 -4.95
C ASP A 55 -18.10 -12.96 -4.58
N SER A 56 -17.44 -12.06 -3.89
CA SER A 56 -16.05 -12.25 -3.48
C SER A 56 -15.99 -12.72 -2.03
N LYS A 57 -15.71 -13.97 -1.82
CA LYS A 57 -15.32 -14.52 -0.50
C LYS A 57 -13.90 -14.08 -0.16
N LYS A 58 -13.72 -12.76 0.08
CA LYS A 58 -12.42 -12.10 0.29
C LYS A 58 -11.60 -12.68 1.45
N ASN A 59 -12.26 -13.31 2.41
CA ASN A 59 -11.64 -13.69 3.69
C ASN A 59 -11.25 -15.17 3.79
N ASP A 60 -11.84 -16.05 2.99
CA ASP A 60 -11.64 -17.49 3.13
C ASP A 60 -10.19 -17.89 2.76
N ILE A 61 -9.62 -17.25 1.72
CA ILE A 61 -8.25 -17.58 1.24
C ILE A 61 -7.19 -17.36 2.31
N THR A 62 -7.38 -16.38 3.20
CA THR A 62 -6.36 -16.03 4.20
C THR A 62 -6.22 -17.07 5.32
N ASN A 63 -7.25 -17.90 5.55
CA ASN A 63 -7.22 -18.95 6.56
C ASN A 63 -6.31 -20.12 6.14
N ASP A 64 -6.05 -20.25 4.84
CA ASP A 64 -5.23 -21.32 4.26
C ASP A 64 -3.77 -20.91 4.07
N LEU A 65 -3.40 -19.66 4.39
CA LEU A 65 -2.02 -19.21 4.35
C LEU A 65 -1.22 -19.84 5.49
N VAL A 66 -0.12 -20.48 5.13
CA VAL A 66 0.77 -21.15 6.08
C VAL A 66 2.03 -20.32 6.29
N ALA A 67 2.27 -19.91 7.54
CA ALA A 67 3.50 -19.21 7.88
C ALA A 67 4.73 -20.13 7.75
N ASN A 68 5.81 -19.57 7.22
CA ASN A 68 7.09 -20.27 7.15
C ASN A 68 7.78 -20.26 8.52
N LYS A 69 7.63 -21.33 9.29
CA LYS A 69 8.15 -21.46 10.65
C LYS A 69 9.69 -21.43 10.75
N SER A 70 10.39 -21.57 9.63
CA SER A 70 11.85 -21.47 9.62
C SER A 70 12.39 -20.03 9.62
N LEU A 71 11.50 -19.03 9.39
CA LEU A 71 11.85 -17.63 9.38
C LEU A 71 11.38 -16.94 10.67
N THR A 72 12.30 -16.23 11.31
CA THR A 72 11.97 -15.40 12.48
C THR A 72 10.96 -14.34 12.10
N ASN A 73 10.01 -14.03 12.99
CA ASN A 73 8.96 -13.01 12.81
C ASN A 73 7.99 -13.27 11.64
N SER A 74 8.05 -14.43 10.97
CA SER A 74 7.20 -14.73 9.81
C SER A 74 5.71 -14.66 10.12
N THR A 75 5.28 -15.11 11.29
CA THR A 75 3.87 -15.10 11.70
C THR A 75 3.35 -13.69 11.89
N ASP A 76 4.12 -12.80 12.53
CA ASP A 76 3.73 -11.42 12.76
C ASP A 76 3.72 -10.63 11.45
N LEU A 77 4.77 -10.76 10.64
CA LEU A 77 4.82 -10.18 9.29
C LEU A 77 3.63 -10.63 8.44
N MET A 78 3.31 -11.94 8.45
CA MET A 78 2.16 -12.46 7.71
C MET A 78 0.86 -11.84 8.21
N SER A 79 0.62 -11.82 9.52
CA SER A 79 -0.65 -11.36 10.08
C SER A 79 -0.91 -9.87 9.84
N LYS A 80 0.11 -9.01 10.03
CA LYS A 80 0.01 -7.58 9.79
C LYS A 80 -0.18 -7.26 8.30
N MET A 81 0.59 -7.90 7.42
CA MET A 81 0.46 -7.69 5.97
C MET A 81 -0.84 -8.25 5.40
N VAL A 82 -1.35 -9.39 5.89
CA VAL A 82 -2.67 -9.91 5.47
C VAL A 82 -3.78 -8.93 5.85
N ARG A 83 -3.71 -8.34 7.05
CA ARG A 83 -4.66 -7.30 7.46
C ARG A 83 -4.59 -6.08 6.52
N LEU A 84 -3.40 -5.58 6.27
CA LEU A 84 -3.18 -4.48 5.33
C LEU A 84 -3.77 -4.80 3.95
N ILE A 85 -3.46 -5.95 3.36
CA ILE A 85 -4.00 -6.35 2.05
C ILE A 85 -5.53 -6.34 2.03
N LYS A 86 -6.18 -6.83 3.09
CA LYS A 86 -7.65 -6.80 3.20
C LYS A 86 -8.20 -5.39 3.18
N GLU A 87 -7.56 -4.49 3.91
CA GLU A 87 -7.95 -3.09 4.01
C GLU A 87 -7.72 -2.37 2.68
N GLU A 88 -6.58 -2.57 2.03
CA GLU A 88 -6.28 -1.97 0.73
C GLU A 88 -7.26 -2.41 -0.37
N PHE A 89 -7.65 -3.69 -0.39
CA PHE A 89 -8.69 -4.16 -1.30
C PHE A 89 -10.07 -3.57 -0.98
N HIS A 90 -10.37 -3.37 0.30
CA HIS A 90 -11.60 -2.70 0.70
C HIS A 90 -11.60 -1.22 0.27
N HIS A 91 -10.50 -0.51 0.50
CA HIS A 91 -10.33 0.88 0.05
C HIS A 91 -10.45 1.00 -1.48
N PHE A 92 -9.81 0.09 -2.22
CA PHE A 92 -9.94 0.01 -3.68
C PHE A 92 -11.41 -0.04 -4.12
N GLU A 93 -12.21 -0.92 -3.50
CA GLU A 93 -13.63 -1.05 -3.82
C GLU A 93 -14.44 0.17 -3.43
N GLN A 94 -14.17 0.78 -2.27
CA GLN A 94 -14.83 2.01 -1.85
C GLN A 94 -14.55 3.16 -2.84
N VAL A 95 -13.29 3.33 -3.25
CA VAL A 95 -12.94 4.34 -4.28
C VAL A 95 -13.68 4.07 -5.57
N LEU A 96 -13.73 2.82 -6.02
CA LEU A 96 -14.42 2.45 -7.26
C LEU A 96 -15.93 2.67 -7.15
N GLN A 97 -16.56 2.39 -6.00
CA GLN A 97 -17.97 2.69 -5.71
C GLN A 97 -18.26 4.19 -5.83
N ILE A 98 -17.44 5.04 -5.20
CA ILE A 98 -17.58 6.49 -5.25
C ILE A 98 -17.42 6.99 -6.70
N MET A 99 -16.42 6.51 -7.43
CA MET A 99 -16.21 6.87 -8.84
C MET A 99 -17.43 6.49 -9.68
N THR A 100 -17.92 5.27 -9.55
CA THR A 100 -19.08 4.76 -10.28
C THR A 100 -20.35 5.58 -9.97
N ALA A 101 -20.61 5.88 -8.70
CA ALA A 101 -21.75 6.69 -8.27
C ALA A 101 -21.70 8.14 -8.83
N ARG A 102 -20.49 8.65 -9.10
CA ARG A 102 -20.25 9.99 -9.65
C ARG A 102 -20.12 10.01 -11.19
N GLY A 103 -20.29 8.87 -11.86
CA GLY A 103 -20.12 8.76 -13.30
C GLY A 103 -18.69 8.99 -13.77
N ILE A 104 -17.69 8.68 -12.93
CA ILE A 104 -16.28 8.82 -13.24
C ILE A 104 -15.72 7.47 -13.68
N ASP A 105 -15.27 7.40 -14.91
CA ASP A 105 -14.65 6.19 -15.46
C ASP A 105 -13.27 5.92 -14.83
N TYR A 106 -13.01 4.65 -14.54
CA TYR A 106 -11.70 4.23 -14.09
C TYR A 106 -10.67 4.30 -15.24
N SER A 107 -9.58 4.98 -15.02
CA SER A 107 -8.45 5.04 -15.95
C SER A 107 -7.12 4.76 -15.26
N ASN A 108 -6.21 4.10 -15.95
CA ASN A 108 -4.87 3.88 -15.45
C ASN A 108 -4.05 5.16 -15.52
N ILE A 109 -3.46 5.55 -14.40
CA ILE A 109 -2.56 6.69 -14.29
C ILE A 109 -1.16 6.17 -14.01
N ARG A 110 -0.17 6.73 -14.70
CA ARG A 110 1.23 6.40 -14.43
C ARG A 110 1.59 6.78 -12.99
N ALA A 111 2.32 5.89 -12.32
CA ALA A 111 2.83 6.18 -10.99
C ALA A 111 3.78 7.39 -11.03
N GLY A 112 3.71 8.23 -10.00
CA GLY A 112 4.68 9.30 -9.77
C GLY A 112 6.05 8.75 -9.38
N ARG A 113 7.02 9.66 -9.23
CA ARG A 113 8.42 9.30 -8.91
C ARG A 113 8.63 8.89 -7.45
N TYR A 114 7.74 9.32 -6.53
CA TYR A 114 7.97 9.28 -5.08
C TYR A 114 8.44 7.92 -4.55
N ALA A 115 7.64 6.86 -4.69
CA ALA A 115 8.01 5.54 -4.19
C ALA A 115 9.27 4.99 -4.89
N LYS A 116 9.40 5.17 -6.22
CA LYS A 116 10.58 4.74 -6.96
C LYS A 116 11.85 5.41 -6.47
N GLN A 117 11.80 6.70 -6.18
CA GLN A 117 12.97 7.46 -5.71
C GLN A 117 13.37 7.09 -4.28
N LEU A 118 12.45 6.67 -3.43
CA LEU A 118 12.81 6.09 -2.12
C LEU A 118 13.45 4.70 -2.28
N ILE A 119 12.90 3.87 -3.15
CA ILE A 119 13.35 2.48 -3.37
C ILE A 119 14.79 2.41 -3.87
N ILE A 120 15.27 3.35 -4.67
CA ILE A 120 16.68 3.35 -5.16
C ILE A 120 17.72 3.48 -4.02
N HIS A 121 17.31 3.93 -2.84
CA HIS A 121 18.16 4.07 -1.67
C HIS A 121 18.16 2.84 -0.75
N MET A 122 17.42 1.77 -1.12
CA MET A 122 17.41 0.54 -0.33
C MET A 122 18.76 -0.18 -0.39
N ARG A 123 19.13 -0.79 0.73
CA ARG A 123 20.21 -1.77 0.79
C ARG A 123 19.78 -3.05 0.04
N THR A 124 20.73 -3.76 -0.53
CA THR A 124 20.48 -4.88 -1.45
C THR A 124 20.68 -6.27 -0.86
N HIS A 125 21.13 -6.37 0.39
CA HIS A 125 21.38 -7.65 1.07
C HIS A 125 20.43 -7.84 2.27
N GLU A 126 20.01 -9.08 2.50
CA GLU A 126 19.11 -9.42 3.60
C GLU A 126 19.86 -9.49 4.95
N PRO A 127 19.20 -9.17 6.07
CA PRO A 127 17.79 -8.75 6.19
C PRO A 127 17.57 -7.26 5.93
N LEU A 128 18.61 -6.49 5.65
CA LEU A 128 18.57 -5.03 5.53
C LEU A 128 17.65 -4.56 4.38
N THR A 129 17.52 -5.37 3.32
CA THR A 129 16.56 -5.09 2.23
C THR A 129 15.11 -5.09 2.73
N LEU A 130 14.74 -6.05 3.58
CA LEU A 130 13.40 -6.13 4.16
C LEU A 130 13.13 -4.97 5.11
N ILE A 131 14.10 -4.65 5.98
CA ILE A 131 14.01 -3.51 6.91
C ILE A 131 13.77 -2.22 6.14
N ASP A 132 14.55 -1.95 5.09
CA ASP A 132 14.41 -0.76 4.28
C ASP A 132 13.05 -0.70 3.55
N LYS A 133 12.54 -1.83 3.07
CA LYS A 133 11.19 -1.90 2.46
C LYS A 133 10.09 -1.53 3.46
N LEU A 134 10.22 -2.01 4.69
CA LEU A 134 9.25 -1.70 5.75
C LEU A 134 9.32 -0.22 6.15
N ILE A 135 10.51 0.35 6.28
CA ILE A 135 10.68 1.79 6.53
C ILE A 135 10.07 2.63 5.40
N ILE A 136 10.35 2.29 4.14
CA ILE A 136 9.75 2.99 2.98
C ILE A 136 8.22 2.84 2.97
N GLY A 137 7.70 1.65 3.28
CA GLY A 137 6.26 1.44 3.45
C GLY A 137 5.68 2.42 4.47
N ALA A 138 6.31 2.54 5.65
CA ALA A 138 5.88 3.48 6.68
C ALA A 138 5.86 4.94 6.16
N PHE A 139 6.87 5.39 5.42
CA PHE A 139 6.88 6.74 4.84
C PHE A 139 5.75 6.96 3.83
N ILE A 140 5.42 5.95 3.01
CA ILE A 140 4.29 6.03 2.06
C ILE A 140 2.97 6.21 2.82
N GLU A 141 2.73 5.43 3.89
CA GLU A 141 1.51 5.55 4.71
C GLU A 141 1.44 6.89 5.46
N ALA A 142 2.55 7.34 6.03
CA ALA A 142 2.62 8.66 6.67
C ALA A 142 2.28 9.78 5.69
N ARG A 143 2.78 9.69 4.45
CA ARG A 143 2.50 10.65 3.39
C ARG A 143 1.03 10.61 2.96
N SER A 144 0.42 9.42 2.91
CA SER A 144 -1.01 9.25 2.66
C SER A 144 -1.83 9.91 3.77
N CYS A 145 -1.50 9.69 5.04
CA CYS A 145 -2.16 10.36 6.18
C CYS A 145 -2.10 11.89 6.06
N GLU A 146 -0.92 12.45 5.77
CA GLU A 146 -0.76 13.89 5.61
C GLU A 146 -1.67 14.44 4.48
N ARG A 147 -1.69 13.74 3.33
CA ARG A 147 -2.50 14.14 2.18
C ARG A 147 -3.99 14.05 2.46
N PHE A 148 -4.45 12.99 3.09
CA PHE A 148 -5.87 12.84 3.45
C PHE A 148 -6.30 13.91 4.44
N ALA A 149 -5.53 14.14 5.50
CA ALA A 149 -5.84 15.15 6.50
C ALA A 149 -5.91 16.57 5.91
N LYS A 150 -5.00 16.90 4.98
CA LYS A 150 -4.98 18.21 4.32
C LYS A 150 -6.06 18.36 3.26
N LEU A 151 -6.42 17.28 2.58
CA LEU A 151 -7.40 17.32 1.48
C LEU A 151 -8.84 17.33 1.98
N ALA A 152 -9.16 16.53 3.01
CA ALA A 152 -10.52 16.32 3.49
C ALA A 152 -11.30 17.63 3.76
N PRO A 153 -10.74 18.69 4.37
CA PRO A 153 -11.48 19.94 4.63
C PRO A 153 -11.90 20.71 3.36
N HIS A 154 -11.37 20.37 2.20
CA HIS A 154 -11.61 21.06 0.92
C HIS A 154 -12.54 20.27 -0.01
N LEU A 155 -13.08 19.15 0.44
CA LEU A 155 -13.92 18.25 -0.34
C LEU A 155 -15.39 18.36 0.10
N ASP A 156 -16.29 17.81 -0.72
CA ASP A 156 -17.67 17.61 -0.30
C ASP A 156 -17.76 16.60 0.87
N ASP A 157 -18.91 16.59 1.56
CA ASP A 157 -19.12 15.82 2.78
C ASP A 157 -18.86 14.31 2.62
N GLU A 158 -19.20 13.75 1.46
CA GLU A 158 -19.00 12.32 1.19
C GLU A 158 -17.51 11.99 1.09
N LEU A 159 -16.78 12.74 0.28
CA LEU A 159 -15.34 12.54 0.10
C LEU A 159 -14.56 12.92 1.36
N ALA A 160 -14.95 13.98 2.08
CA ALA A 160 -14.34 14.36 3.34
C ALA A 160 -14.47 13.24 4.38
N LYS A 161 -15.65 12.63 4.52
CA LYS A 161 -15.87 11.47 5.41
C LYS A 161 -15.06 10.26 4.97
N PHE A 162 -15.03 9.98 3.66
CA PHE A 162 -14.24 8.88 3.11
C PHE A 162 -12.75 9.04 3.44
N TYR A 163 -12.12 10.15 3.07
CA TYR A 163 -10.70 10.37 3.33
C TYR A 163 -10.37 10.42 4.84
N THR A 164 -11.26 10.96 5.66
CA THR A 164 -11.10 10.94 7.13
C THR A 164 -11.16 9.51 7.66
N SER A 165 -12.00 8.63 7.09
CA SER A 165 -12.08 7.23 7.51
C SER A 165 -10.80 6.45 7.23
N LEU A 166 -10.08 6.79 6.14
CA LEU A 166 -8.80 6.16 5.79
C LEU A 166 -7.68 6.49 6.79
N LEU A 167 -7.70 7.67 7.41
CA LEU A 167 -6.63 8.09 8.33
C LEU A 167 -6.32 7.06 9.42
N ARG A 168 -7.34 6.34 9.91
CA ARG A 168 -7.15 5.34 10.97
C ARG A 168 -6.40 4.09 10.47
N SER A 169 -6.72 3.61 9.28
CA SER A 169 -6.04 2.47 8.67
C SER A 169 -4.60 2.81 8.29
N GLU A 170 -4.39 3.93 7.61
CA GLU A 170 -3.07 4.37 7.19
C GLU A 170 -2.13 4.64 8.38
N ALA A 171 -2.64 5.27 9.45
CA ALA A 171 -1.86 5.47 10.68
C ALA A 171 -1.46 4.13 11.34
N ARG A 172 -2.33 3.12 11.29
CA ARG A 172 -2.01 1.78 11.79
C ARG A 172 -1.02 1.08 10.86
N HIS A 173 -1.17 1.16 9.54
CA HIS A 173 -0.21 0.63 8.57
C HIS A 173 1.18 1.20 8.80
N PHE A 174 1.28 2.52 8.99
CA PHE A 174 2.54 3.18 9.38
C PHE A 174 3.18 2.55 10.62
N GLN A 175 2.39 2.38 11.70
CA GLN A 175 2.88 1.79 12.95
C GLN A 175 3.30 0.32 12.76
N ASP A 176 2.48 -0.46 12.03
CA ASP A 176 2.78 -1.87 11.75
C ASP A 176 4.08 -2.04 10.95
N TYR A 177 4.31 -1.20 9.96
CA TYR A 177 5.53 -1.21 9.16
C TYR A 177 6.78 -0.89 10.00
N LEU A 178 6.73 0.15 10.84
CA LEU A 178 7.86 0.50 11.71
C LEU A 178 8.13 -0.57 12.77
N ALA A 179 7.09 -1.05 13.46
CA ALA A 179 7.25 -2.11 14.45
C ALA A 179 7.87 -3.38 13.85
N LEU A 180 7.44 -3.77 12.64
CA LEU A 180 8.04 -4.91 11.93
C LEU A 180 9.51 -4.64 11.57
N ALA A 181 9.85 -3.43 11.16
CA ALA A 181 11.23 -3.08 10.83
C ALA A 181 12.15 -3.16 12.05
N GLU A 182 11.69 -2.64 13.20
CA GLU A 182 12.39 -2.70 14.49
C GLU A 182 12.54 -4.14 14.98
N ASP A 183 11.48 -4.93 14.96
CA ASP A 183 11.48 -6.33 15.39
C ASP A 183 12.44 -7.20 14.54
N ILE A 184 12.48 -6.97 13.23
CA ILE A 184 13.35 -7.73 12.32
C ILE A 184 14.81 -7.28 12.45
N ALA A 185 15.05 -5.99 12.70
CA ALA A 185 16.40 -5.47 12.91
C ALA A 185 17.00 -5.99 14.21
N GLY A 186 16.19 -6.11 15.28
CA GLY A 186 16.65 -6.49 16.62
C GLY A 186 17.61 -5.47 17.25
N GLU A 187 17.69 -4.28 16.68
CA GLU A 187 18.55 -3.17 17.12
C GLU A 187 17.89 -1.83 16.79
N ASP A 188 18.45 -0.73 17.30
CA ASP A 188 17.96 0.62 16.97
C ASP A 188 18.15 0.93 15.47
N ILE A 189 17.07 1.33 14.80
CA ILE A 189 17.05 1.71 13.39
C ILE A 189 16.85 3.21 13.18
N SER A 190 16.94 4.02 14.22
CA SER A 190 16.66 5.46 14.17
C SER A 190 17.49 6.19 13.11
N GLU A 191 18.78 5.88 13.00
CA GLU A 191 19.65 6.46 11.97
C GLU A 191 19.17 6.14 10.56
N ARG A 192 18.65 4.92 10.36
CA ARG A 192 18.14 4.50 9.05
C ARG A 192 16.80 5.16 8.72
N ILE A 193 15.94 5.35 9.72
CA ILE A 193 14.70 6.13 9.59
C ILE A 193 15.04 7.57 9.23
N ASP A 194 16.00 8.20 9.91
CA ASP A 194 16.45 9.56 9.63
C ASP A 194 17.04 9.71 8.23
N TYR A 195 17.78 8.71 7.77
CA TYR A 195 18.26 8.69 6.39
C TYR A 195 17.11 8.77 5.37
N PHE A 196 16.08 7.94 5.52
CA PHE A 196 14.92 7.96 4.62
C PHE A 196 14.08 9.22 4.79
N ARG A 197 13.96 9.78 6.01
CA ARG A 197 13.31 11.07 6.25
C ARG A 197 13.97 12.19 5.46
N ASN A 198 15.29 12.25 5.45
CA ASN A 198 16.03 13.25 4.68
C ASN A 198 15.81 13.05 3.17
N LYS A 199 15.81 11.81 2.68
CA LYS A 199 15.52 11.52 1.26
C LYS A 199 14.09 11.86 0.87
N GLU A 200 13.14 11.58 1.73
CA GLU A 200 11.75 11.98 1.50
C GLU A 200 11.61 13.50 1.47
N MET A 201 12.24 14.22 2.41
CA MET A 201 12.21 15.68 2.45
C MET A 201 12.76 16.29 1.14
N GLU A 202 13.88 15.78 0.62
CA GLU A 202 14.42 16.17 -0.69
C GLU A 202 13.37 15.99 -1.81
N LEU A 203 12.67 14.84 -1.80
CA LEU A 203 11.67 14.50 -2.81
C LEU A 203 10.43 15.41 -2.76
N ILE A 204 9.89 15.67 -1.57
CA ILE A 204 8.66 16.47 -1.43
C ILE A 204 8.88 17.96 -1.66
N LEU A 205 10.12 18.44 -1.49
CA LEU A 205 10.50 19.84 -1.78
C LEU A 205 10.93 20.04 -3.23
N THR A 206 11.16 18.99 -3.99
CA THR A 206 11.51 19.09 -5.41
C THR A 206 10.24 19.21 -6.25
N GLU A 207 10.26 20.09 -7.25
CA GLU A 207 9.15 20.27 -8.18
C GLU A 207 8.84 19.00 -8.97
N ASP A 208 7.54 18.74 -9.15
CA ASP A 208 7.00 17.68 -9.98
C ASP A 208 6.20 18.26 -11.14
N SER A 209 6.63 17.97 -12.36
CA SER A 209 5.93 18.36 -13.58
C SER A 209 4.58 17.66 -13.77
N GLU A 210 4.38 16.52 -13.10
CA GLU A 210 3.13 15.76 -13.15
C GLU A 210 2.50 15.71 -11.76
N PHE A 211 1.27 16.18 -11.64
CA PHE A 211 0.51 16.04 -10.40
C PHE A 211 0.11 14.58 -10.18
N ARG A 212 0.53 14.04 -9.03
CA ARG A 212 0.15 12.71 -8.51
C ARG A 212 -0.13 12.85 -7.01
N PHE A 213 -0.76 11.83 -6.43
CA PHE A 213 -1.15 11.93 -5.02
C PHE A 213 0.03 12.18 -4.07
N HIS A 214 1.20 11.58 -4.34
CA HIS A 214 2.43 11.78 -3.55
C HIS A 214 3.42 12.77 -4.19
N SER A 215 3.02 13.55 -5.17
CA SER A 215 3.88 14.54 -5.81
C SER A 215 4.44 15.55 -4.81
N GLY A 216 5.61 16.08 -5.13
CA GLY A 216 6.19 17.26 -4.49
C GLY A 216 5.46 18.54 -4.86
N LEU A 217 6.19 19.66 -4.84
CA LEU A 217 5.66 20.98 -5.22
C LEU A 217 5.28 20.99 -6.72
N PRO A 218 4.19 21.69 -7.11
CA PRO A 218 3.93 21.94 -8.51
C PRO A 218 4.99 22.91 -9.07
N PRO A 219 5.28 22.86 -10.39
CA PRO A 219 6.14 23.85 -11.04
C PRO A 219 5.57 25.26 -10.84
N GLN A 220 6.46 26.23 -10.66
CA GLN A 220 6.10 27.67 -10.57
C GLN A 220 5.72 28.23 -11.92
#